data_ac7c730deb16abc5e7dc9f4141d85ddc
#
_entry.id   ac7c730deb16abc5e7dc9f4141d85ddc
#
_cell.length_a   1.000
_cell.length_b   1.000
_cell.length_c   1.000
_cell.angle_alpha   90.00
_cell.angle_beta   90.00
_cell.angle_gamma   90.00
#
_symmetry.space_group_name_H-M   'P 1'
#
loop_
_entity.id
_entity.type
_entity.pdbx_description
1 polymer ?
#
loop_
_entity_poly.entity_id
_entity_poly.type
_entity_poly.pdbx_seq_one_letter_code
_entity_poly.pdbx_strand_id
1 'polypeptide(L)'
;ALRMLSLLPLLGLVSGIWQEYSFVREITYWLSLGGRANTFIRGLICSEDIVYFVIMSGMFLSFAVLKLELLRESCSLAGRISRYLGIFIITMLVGYLTSRPMLKCYYDTTYTKENSLTKASQDIVAKLDGKVKLTTYVNLFGELYGITAKNIKRDIDRYERYIRYKPDMELNYVFYYHVDTTSENFKKRYPGKTLLGAVKDAVKLQDTRSGRYLTPEEIAKVETEKGINLSDERYDFVTLIERENGQRTFLRVYRDFMNPLPGETEISAALKRVAMRLPRVGILSDRGARSSVGDRNRDYSYSVSEKTYRRAMINQGFDVLDVSLRRGCRDLDSLDILIVSEPLEPFTSDELDILYSYVENGKNLLVAGKPKTYSYLTPLVEQLGLQFEPGILVQKAVTDYPAHLLLCTVTDSARGISSHWDNLYYVTHRRSSTPSLVMPGALAIQQKTDKGFRIIPLLESRDSMAWNELETIDFVNDTARLNPKVGERAGVKSTMVGLEREQAGRLQRIIVLGDADCFSMGELSVSRRGIISANGALLMAMFNWFSYEELPVNTSRSSYVDNKLNIGMETGASLKVILQWILPALLLLMGMFVLIRRKGK
;
A
#
# COMPACT_ATOMS: atom_id res chain seq x y z
N ALA A 1 22.25 -19.41 -38.40
CA ALA A 1 21.87 -18.21 -37.66
C ALA A 1 20.35 -17.99 -37.71
N LEU A 2 19.70 -17.87 -38.90
CA LEU A 2 18.27 -17.59 -39.02
C LEU A 2 17.38 -18.67 -38.35
N ARG A 3 17.72 -19.97 -38.47
CA ARG A 3 16.99 -21.06 -37.82
C ARG A 3 17.20 -21.11 -36.31
N MET A 4 18.28 -20.58 -35.77
CA MET A 4 18.51 -20.44 -34.33
C MET A 4 17.81 -19.19 -33.75
N LEU A 5 17.76 -18.11 -34.51
CA LEU A 5 17.00 -16.91 -34.12
C LEU A 5 15.49 -17.20 -33.98
N SER A 6 14.96 -18.14 -34.79
CA SER A 6 13.54 -18.57 -34.67
C SER A 6 13.26 -19.46 -33.46
N LEU A 7 14.29 -20.02 -32.79
CA LEU A 7 14.17 -20.76 -31.53
C LEU A 7 14.08 -19.86 -30.29
N LEU A 8 14.60 -18.64 -30.35
CA LEU A 8 14.58 -17.69 -29.22
C LEU A 8 13.16 -17.27 -28.78
N PRO A 9 12.19 -17.00 -29.68
CA PRO A 9 10.79 -16.79 -29.29
C PRO A 9 10.13 -18.04 -28.70
N LEU A 10 10.54 -19.25 -29.13
CA LEU A 10 10.07 -20.51 -28.57
C LEU A 10 10.52 -20.71 -27.13
N LEU A 11 11.69 -20.20 -26.73
CA LEU A 11 12.12 -20.19 -25.33
C LEU A 11 11.25 -19.28 -24.46
N GLY A 12 10.68 -18.22 -25.01
CA GLY A 12 9.65 -17.41 -24.34
C GLY A 12 8.35 -18.17 -24.09
N LEU A 13 7.95 -19.09 -24.97
CA LEU A 13 6.81 -19.98 -24.78
C LEU A 13 7.07 -21.07 -23.73
N VAL A 14 8.32 -21.52 -23.60
CA VAL A 14 8.76 -22.48 -22.57
C VAL A 14 8.84 -21.83 -21.18
N SER A 15 8.90 -20.49 -21.09
CA SER A 15 9.00 -19.76 -19.85
C SER A 15 7.81 -19.97 -18.88
N GLY A 16 6.72 -20.56 -19.33
CA GLY A 16 5.56 -20.94 -18.49
C GLY A 16 5.62 -22.37 -17.92
N ILE A 17 6.59 -23.19 -18.33
CA ILE A 17 6.68 -24.60 -17.95
C ILE A 17 7.72 -24.75 -16.84
N TRP A 18 7.40 -25.48 -15.76
CA TRP A 18 8.29 -25.77 -14.61
C TRP A 18 8.84 -24.56 -13.86
N GLN A 19 8.10 -23.46 -13.84
CA GLN A 19 8.45 -22.23 -13.09
C GLN A 19 8.50 -22.43 -11.56
N GLU A 20 8.04 -23.56 -11.08
CA GLU A 20 8.09 -23.97 -9.67
C GLU A 20 9.51 -24.23 -9.18
N TYR A 21 10.36 -24.74 -10.08
CA TYR A 21 11.77 -24.99 -9.76
C TYR A 21 12.58 -23.70 -9.95
N SER A 22 13.20 -23.22 -8.88
CA SER A 22 14.02 -21.98 -8.90
C SER A 22 15.07 -22.02 -10.01
N PHE A 23 15.76 -23.15 -10.17
CA PHE A 23 16.76 -23.33 -11.21
C PHE A 23 16.20 -23.19 -12.63
N VAL A 24 15.04 -23.80 -12.92
CA VAL A 24 14.41 -23.70 -14.26
C VAL A 24 13.94 -22.27 -14.49
N ARG A 25 13.36 -21.64 -13.49
CA ARG A 25 12.91 -20.25 -13.56
C ARG A 25 14.08 -19.30 -13.85
N GLU A 26 15.20 -19.46 -13.17
CA GLU A 26 16.40 -18.64 -13.38
C GLU A 26 16.97 -18.81 -14.78
N ILE A 27 17.09 -20.06 -15.28
CA ILE A 27 17.60 -20.31 -16.64
C ILE A 27 16.63 -19.77 -17.70
N THR A 28 15.34 -20.02 -17.58
CA THR A 28 14.36 -19.55 -18.57
C THR A 28 14.27 -18.04 -18.61
N TYR A 29 14.35 -17.36 -17.45
CA TYR A 29 14.43 -15.91 -17.38
C TYR A 29 15.74 -15.38 -17.98
N TRP A 30 16.87 -16.02 -17.69
CA TRP A 30 18.16 -15.63 -18.27
C TRP A 30 18.17 -15.75 -19.79
N LEU A 31 17.52 -16.75 -20.36
CA LEU A 31 17.40 -16.95 -21.81
C LEU A 31 16.34 -16.07 -22.48
N SER A 32 15.43 -15.46 -21.71
CA SER A 32 14.31 -14.68 -22.23
C SER A 32 14.75 -13.30 -22.73
N LEU A 33 14.81 -13.14 -24.06
CA LEU A 33 15.10 -11.87 -24.71
C LEU A 33 14.07 -10.78 -24.35
N GLY A 34 12.78 -11.13 -24.34
CA GLY A 34 11.68 -10.21 -24.04
C GLY A 34 11.69 -9.73 -22.60
N GLY A 35 12.01 -10.61 -21.64
CA GLY A 35 12.14 -10.25 -20.23
C GLY A 35 13.24 -9.22 -20.00
N ARG A 36 14.38 -9.39 -20.64
CA ARG A 36 15.54 -8.49 -20.54
C ARG A 36 15.32 -7.15 -21.24
N ALA A 37 14.68 -7.14 -22.41
CA ALA A 37 14.36 -5.91 -23.11
C ALA A 37 13.30 -5.07 -22.37
N ASN A 38 12.41 -5.69 -21.63
CA ASN A 38 11.34 -5.00 -20.93
C ASN A 38 11.86 -4.09 -19.80
N THR A 39 12.98 -4.43 -19.15
CA THR A 39 13.63 -3.56 -18.15
C THR A 39 14.10 -2.25 -18.75
N PHE A 40 14.71 -2.28 -19.94
CA PHE A 40 15.09 -1.07 -20.68
C PHE A 40 13.87 -0.23 -21.08
N ILE A 41 12.82 -0.87 -21.59
CA ILE A 41 11.58 -0.19 -22.01
C ILE A 41 10.96 0.54 -20.81
N ARG A 42 11.06 -0.02 -19.61
CA ARG A 42 10.60 0.61 -18.36
C ARG A 42 11.56 1.67 -17.82
N GLY A 43 12.66 1.96 -18.51
CA GLY A 43 13.65 2.95 -18.10
C GLY A 43 14.60 2.49 -17.00
N LEU A 44 14.75 1.20 -16.79
CA LEU A 44 15.76 0.65 -15.89
C LEU A 44 16.92 0.04 -16.68
N ILE A 45 18.11 0.59 -16.52
CA ILE A 45 19.34 0.05 -17.08
C ILE A 45 20.00 -0.82 -16.02
N CYS A 46 20.15 -2.12 -16.32
CA CYS A 46 20.86 -3.07 -15.48
C CYS A 46 22.13 -3.55 -16.18
N SER A 47 23.25 -3.59 -15.46
CA SER A 47 24.52 -4.08 -16.01
C SER A 47 24.40 -5.52 -16.52
N GLU A 48 23.65 -6.36 -15.82
CA GLU A 48 23.37 -7.74 -16.22
C GLU A 48 22.70 -7.82 -17.61
N ASP A 49 21.75 -6.93 -17.90
CA ASP A 49 21.01 -6.94 -19.16
C ASP A 49 21.90 -6.43 -20.31
N ILE A 50 22.72 -5.40 -20.08
CA ILE A 50 23.71 -4.93 -21.08
C ILE A 50 24.68 -6.06 -21.43
N VAL A 51 25.27 -6.67 -20.40
CA VAL A 51 26.24 -7.76 -20.56
C VAL A 51 25.59 -8.96 -21.27
N TYR A 52 24.34 -9.28 -20.94
CA TYR A 52 23.57 -10.31 -21.62
C TYR A 52 23.51 -10.08 -23.14
N PHE A 53 23.11 -8.87 -23.58
CA PHE A 53 23.03 -8.55 -25.01
C PHE A 53 24.40 -8.62 -25.70
N VAL A 54 25.46 -8.17 -25.03
CA VAL A 54 26.83 -8.26 -25.55
C VAL A 54 27.28 -9.72 -25.69
N ILE A 55 27.07 -10.53 -24.65
CA ILE A 55 27.46 -11.96 -24.63
C ILE A 55 26.69 -12.74 -25.69
N MET A 56 25.37 -12.53 -25.78
CA MET A 56 24.53 -13.20 -26.77
C MET A 56 24.90 -12.82 -28.20
N SER A 57 25.19 -11.53 -28.46
CA SER A 57 25.67 -11.08 -29.75
C SER A 57 27.02 -11.71 -30.07
N GLY A 58 27.96 -11.76 -29.12
CA GLY A 58 29.24 -12.44 -29.24
C GLY A 58 29.11 -13.93 -29.55
N MET A 59 28.19 -14.63 -28.89
CA MET A 59 27.89 -16.05 -29.15
C MET A 59 27.43 -16.28 -30.59
N PHE A 60 26.48 -15.47 -31.09
CA PHE A 60 25.98 -15.60 -32.46
C PHE A 60 27.04 -15.29 -33.51
N LEU A 61 27.88 -14.27 -33.26
CA LEU A 61 29.03 -13.95 -34.12
C LEU A 61 30.04 -15.11 -34.12
N SER A 62 30.36 -15.67 -32.94
CA SER A 62 31.26 -16.83 -32.84
C SER A 62 30.72 -18.06 -33.57
N PHE A 63 29.40 -18.30 -33.49
CA PHE A 63 28.76 -19.37 -34.27
C PHE A 63 28.86 -19.12 -35.80
N ALA A 64 28.71 -17.86 -36.21
CA ALA A 64 28.84 -17.50 -37.63
C ALA A 64 30.27 -17.72 -38.14
N VAL A 65 31.27 -17.27 -37.36
CA VAL A 65 32.69 -17.48 -37.67
C VAL A 65 33.03 -18.98 -37.72
N LEU A 66 32.65 -19.74 -36.67
CA LEU A 66 32.89 -21.18 -36.60
C LEU A 66 32.25 -21.92 -37.79
N LYS A 67 31.07 -21.50 -38.24
CA LYS A 67 30.43 -22.08 -39.42
C LYS A 67 31.27 -21.85 -40.69
N LEU A 68 31.84 -20.65 -40.85
CA LEU A 68 32.70 -20.33 -41.99
C LEU A 68 34.01 -21.14 -41.96
N GLU A 69 34.61 -21.32 -40.78
CA GLU A 69 35.80 -22.16 -40.58
C GLU A 69 35.52 -23.63 -40.92
N LEU A 70 34.40 -24.19 -40.39
CA LEU A 70 33.98 -25.57 -40.64
C LEU A 70 33.59 -25.86 -42.10
N LEU A 71 33.40 -24.86 -42.95
CA LEU A 71 33.22 -25.02 -44.38
C LEU A 71 34.58 -25.22 -45.11
N ARG A 72 35.67 -24.83 -44.47
CA ARG A 72 37.05 -24.94 -45.01
C ARG A 72 37.79 -26.15 -44.47
N GLU A 73 37.40 -26.65 -43.28
CA GLU A 73 38.03 -27.78 -42.60
C GLU A 73 37.19 -29.04 -42.72
N SER A 74 37.79 -30.18 -43.00
CA SER A 74 37.17 -31.51 -42.91
C SER A 74 37.17 -31.95 -41.43
N CYS A 75 36.07 -31.76 -40.74
CA CYS A 75 35.92 -32.11 -39.34
C CYS A 75 34.85 -33.21 -39.18
N SER A 76 35.07 -34.15 -38.26
CA SER A 76 34.06 -35.13 -37.88
C SER A 76 32.80 -34.48 -37.30
N LEU A 77 31.64 -35.11 -37.39
CA LEU A 77 30.38 -34.60 -36.81
C LEU A 77 30.53 -34.31 -35.32
N ALA A 78 31.16 -35.21 -34.56
CA ALA A 78 31.43 -35.05 -33.13
C ALA A 78 32.31 -33.81 -32.87
N GLY A 79 33.35 -33.58 -33.66
CA GLY A 79 34.20 -32.39 -33.54
C GLY A 79 33.45 -31.07 -33.85
N ARG A 80 32.51 -31.07 -34.78
CA ARG A 80 31.64 -29.91 -35.05
C ARG A 80 30.73 -29.62 -33.87
N ILE A 81 30.05 -30.62 -33.34
CA ILE A 81 29.13 -30.49 -32.19
C ILE A 81 29.90 -30.01 -30.95
N SER A 82 31.10 -30.55 -30.68
CA SER A 82 31.88 -30.16 -29.49
C SER A 82 32.32 -28.68 -29.54
N ARG A 83 32.70 -28.15 -30.69
CA ARG A 83 33.08 -26.73 -30.84
C ARG A 83 31.88 -25.79 -30.63
N TYR A 84 30.68 -26.10 -31.17
CA TYR A 84 29.46 -25.33 -30.91
C TYR A 84 29.06 -25.41 -29.45
N LEU A 85 29.11 -26.60 -28.84
CA LEU A 85 28.78 -26.82 -27.44
C LEU A 85 29.76 -26.09 -26.52
N GLY A 86 31.06 -26.04 -26.87
CA GLY A 86 32.08 -25.30 -26.14
C GLY A 86 31.76 -23.80 -26.08
N ILE A 87 31.45 -23.16 -27.23
CA ILE A 87 31.05 -21.75 -27.27
C ILE A 87 29.79 -21.54 -26.42
N PHE A 88 28.79 -22.43 -26.50
CA PHE A 88 27.55 -22.33 -25.73
C PHE A 88 27.82 -22.43 -24.21
N ILE A 89 28.62 -23.41 -23.76
CA ILE A 89 28.98 -23.59 -22.36
C ILE A 89 29.75 -22.37 -21.82
N ILE A 90 30.72 -21.85 -22.57
CA ILE A 90 31.47 -20.64 -22.18
C ILE A 90 30.50 -19.45 -22.03
N THR A 91 29.61 -19.28 -22.99
CA THR A 91 28.59 -18.21 -22.95
C THR A 91 27.72 -18.32 -21.71
N MET A 92 27.24 -19.53 -21.38
CA MET A 92 26.43 -19.80 -20.19
C MET A 92 27.21 -19.53 -18.90
N LEU A 93 28.47 -19.92 -18.83
CA LEU A 93 29.33 -19.71 -17.67
C LEU A 93 29.55 -18.21 -17.42
N VAL A 94 29.88 -17.47 -18.45
CA VAL A 94 30.08 -16.00 -18.36
C VAL A 94 28.78 -15.31 -17.96
N GLY A 95 27.66 -15.71 -18.56
CA GLY A 95 26.34 -15.20 -18.20
C GLY A 95 25.98 -15.47 -16.73
N TYR A 96 26.25 -16.67 -16.25
CA TYR A 96 26.04 -17.04 -14.86
C TYR A 96 26.89 -16.21 -13.88
N LEU A 97 28.17 -16.01 -14.20
CA LEU A 97 29.07 -15.21 -13.37
C LEU A 97 28.63 -13.74 -13.29
N THR A 98 28.24 -13.17 -14.43
CA THR A 98 27.81 -11.76 -14.52
C THR A 98 26.43 -11.50 -13.92
N SER A 99 25.62 -12.54 -13.72
CA SER A 99 24.31 -12.48 -13.06
C SER A 99 24.38 -12.49 -11.52
N ARG A 100 25.58 -12.55 -10.94
CA ARG A 100 25.73 -12.56 -9.48
C ARG A 100 25.34 -11.21 -8.86
N PRO A 101 24.61 -11.19 -7.73
CA PRO A 101 24.12 -9.95 -7.10
C PRO A 101 25.21 -8.90 -6.86
N MET A 102 26.42 -9.34 -6.50
CA MET A 102 27.57 -8.45 -6.23
C MET A 102 28.06 -7.66 -7.45
N LEU A 103 27.79 -8.14 -8.68
CA LEU A 103 28.21 -7.52 -9.94
C LEU A 103 27.11 -6.70 -10.61
N LYS A 104 25.91 -6.68 -10.01
CA LYS A 104 24.75 -5.97 -10.57
C LYS A 104 24.79 -4.49 -10.21
N CYS A 105 24.86 -3.65 -11.22
CA CYS A 105 24.66 -2.21 -11.10
C CYS A 105 23.35 -1.82 -11.76
N TYR A 106 22.65 -0.88 -11.16
CA TYR A 106 21.35 -0.41 -11.61
C TYR A 106 21.35 1.10 -11.81
N TYR A 107 20.77 1.54 -12.91
CA TYR A 107 20.56 2.95 -13.18
C TYR A 107 19.12 3.19 -13.63
N ASP A 108 18.37 3.90 -12.82
CA ASP A 108 16.98 4.27 -13.11
C ASP A 108 16.98 5.58 -13.92
N THR A 109 16.58 5.49 -15.19
CA THR A 109 16.53 6.63 -16.11
C THR A 109 15.20 7.37 -16.04
N THR A 110 14.19 6.81 -15.35
CA THR A 110 12.89 7.48 -15.23
C THR A 110 13.01 8.78 -14.45
N TYR A 111 12.30 9.81 -14.87
CA TYR A 111 12.30 11.12 -14.21
C TYR A 111 11.87 11.01 -12.74
N THR A 112 10.82 10.24 -12.49
CA THR A 112 10.22 10.05 -11.15
C THR A 112 10.88 8.93 -10.34
N LYS A 113 11.93 8.29 -10.86
CA LYS A 113 12.62 7.14 -10.23
C LYS A 113 11.65 6.01 -9.85
N GLU A 114 10.72 5.68 -10.76
CA GLU A 114 9.70 4.65 -10.54
C GLU A 114 10.27 3.24 -10.32
N ASN A 115 11.44 2.96 -10.87
CA ASN A 115 12.10 1.66 -10.71
C ASN A 115 13.00 1.58 -9.47
N SER A 116 13.16 2.65 -8.71
CA SER A 116 13.95 2.71 -7.48
C SER A 116 13.04 2.89 -6.26
N LEU A 117 13.51 2.50 -5.10
CA LEU A 117 12.84 2.84 -3.84
C LEU A 117 12.92 4.34 -3.57
N THR A 118 11.90 4.89 -2.93
CA THR A 118 11.95 6.25 -2.38
C THR A 118 13.01 6.35 -1.28
N LYS A 119 13.48 7.57 -1.00
CA LYS A 119 14.50 7.79 0.03
C LYS A 119 14.06 7.24 1.38
N ALA A 120 12.81 7.46 1.79
CA ALA A 120 12.26 6.93 3.03
C ALA A 120 12.33 5.39 3.09
N SER A 121 11.99 4.71 1.99
CA SER A 121 12.09 3.25 1.90
C SER A 121 13.54 2.75 1.94
N GLN A 122 14.47 3.46 1.28
CA GLN A 122 15.91 3.14 1.31
C GLN A 122 16.46 3.24 2.74
N ASP A 123 16.11 4.30 3.47
CA ASP A 123 16.57 4.53 4.84
C ASP A 123 16.06 3.45 5.81
N ILE A 124 14.85 2.92 5.57
CA ILE A 124 14.30 1.78 6.33
C ILE A 124 15.10 0.51 6.02
N VAL A 125 15.32 0.21 4.74
CA VAL A 125 16.06 -0.98 4.30
C VAL A 125 17.50 -0.96 4.80
N ALA A 126 18.15 0.20 4.82
CA ALA A 126 19.51 0.38 5.34
C ALA A 126 19.65 0.06 6.85
N LYS A 127 18.56 0.14 7.61
CA LYS A 127 18.52 -0.20 9.05
C LYS A 127 18.22 -1.68 9.33
N LEU A 128 18.01 -2.49 8.29
CA LEU A 128 17.77 -3.92 8.41
C LEU A 128 19.09 -4.69 8.49
N ASP A 129 19.59 -4.93 9.70
CA ASP A 129 20.77 -5.77 9.92
C ASP A 129 20.41 -7.26 9.83
N GLY A 130 21.33 -8.11 9.38
CA GLY A 130 21.13 -9.54 9.21
C GLY A 130 20.21 -9.90 8.05
N LYS A 131 19.94 -11.18 7.87
CA LYS A 131 19.07 -11.68 6.80
C LYS A 131 17.60 -11.40 7.10
N VAL A 132 16.87 -11.13 6.03
CA VAL A 132 15.40 -10.96 6.06
C VAL A 132 14.78 -12.03 5.20
N LYS A 133 13.88 -12.82 5.77
CA LYS A 133 13.16 -13.89 5.08
C LYS A 133 11.70 -13.52 4.91
N LEU A 134 11.22 -13.56 3.68
CA LEU A 134 9.83 -13.36 3.30
C LEU A 134 9.24 -14.72 2.92
N THR A 135 8.28 -15.22 3.69
CA THR A 135 7.58 -16.48 3.36
C THR A 135 6.13 -16.16 3.01
N THR A 136 5.78 -16.29 1.75
CA THR A 136 4.42 -16.05 1.27
C THR A 136 3.60 -17.34 1.36
N TYR A 137 2.52 -17.31 2.13
CA TYR A 137 1.55 -18.37 2.28
C TYR A 137 0.42 -18.15 1.28
N VAL A 138 0.18 -19.14 0.42
CA VAL A 138 -0.78 -19.05 -0.68
C VAL A 138 -1.83 -20.13 -0.51
N ASN A 139 -3.04 -19.74 -0.10
CA ASN A 139 -4.17 -20.65 -0.01
C ASN A 139 -4.82 -20.83 -1.39
N LEU A 140 -5.00 -22.08 -1.81
CA LEU A 140 -5.70 -22.44 -3.05
C LEU A 140 -7.14 -21.91 -3.12
N PHE A 141 -7.77 -21.74 -1.95
CA PHE A 141 -9.14 -21.23 -1.80
C PHE A 141 -9.19 -19.79 -1.26
N GLY A 142 -8.08 -19.07 -1.26
CA GLY A 142 -8.02 -17.67 -0.82
C GLY A 142 -9.02 -16.79 -1.58
N GLU A 143 -9.67 -15.87 -0.85
CA GLU A 143 -10.76 -15.04 -1.41
C GLU A 143 -10.27 -13.72 -2.01
N LEU A 144 -9.28 -13.09 -1.40
CA LEU A 144 -8.86 -11.73 -1.78
C LEU A 144 -7.87 -11.72 -2.94
N TYR A 145 -6.91 -12.63 -2.94
CA TYR A 145 -5.88 -12.71 -3.95
C TYR A 145 -5.26 -14.11 -3.97
N GLY A 146 -4.84 -14.55 -5.14
CA GLY A 146 -4.15 -15.82 -5.28
C GLY A 146 -3.14 -15.78 -6.43
N ILE A 147 -2.08 -16.53 -6.28
CA ILE A 147 -1.11 -16.81 -7.34
C ILE A 147 -1.00 -18.31 -7.54
N THR A 148 -0.58 -18.69 -8.72
CA THR A 148 -0.18 -20.07 -9.01
C THR A 148 1.34 -20.16 -9.05
N ALA A 149 1.86 -21.37 -8.98
CA ALA A 149 3.29 -21.61 -9.14
C ALA A 149 3.86 -20.99 -10.44
N LYS A 150 3.05 -20.91 -11.50
CA LYS A 150 3.41 -20.27 -12.78
C LYS A 150 3.60 -18.74 -12.66
N ASN A 151 2.92 -18.08 -11.72
CA ASN A 151 2.91 -16.63 -11.57
C ASN A 151 3.82 -16.11 -10.45
N ILE A 152 4.60 -17.00 -9.82
CA ILE A 152 5.53 -16.64 -8.74
C ILE A 152 6.47 -15.51 -9.18
N LYS A 153 6.99 -15.54 -10.40
CA LYS A 153 7.90 -14.50 -10.91
C LYS A 153 7.27 -13.10 -10.85
N ARG A 154 5.99 -12.98 -11.19
CA ARG A 154 5.27 -11.71 -11.11
C ARG A 154 5.17 -11.15 -9.68
N ASP A 155 5.07 -12.04 -8.70
CA ASP A 155 5.07 -11.65 -7.29
C ASP A 155 6.48 -11.27 -6.80
N ILE A 156 7.51 -12.02 -7.22
CA ILE A 156 8.93 -11.72 -6.95
C ILE A 156 9.30 -10.34 -7.48
N ASP A 157 8.86 -9.96 -8.67
CA ASP A 157 9.15 -8.67 -9.32
C ASP A 157 8.76 -7.47 -8.45
N ARG A 158 7.75 -7.62 -7.61
CA ARG A 158 7.32 -6.61 -6.63
C ARG A 158 8.41 -6.31 -5.59
N TYR A 159 9.17 -7.32 -5.20
CA TYR A 159 10.25 -7.20 -4.21
C TYR A 159 11.61 -6.89 -4.83
N GLU A 160 11.74 -6.91 -6.16
CA GLU A 160 13.04 -6.67 -6.83
C GLU A 160 13.67 -5.34 -6.44
N ARG A 161 12.86 -4.28 -6.25
CA ARG A 161 13.35 -2.97 -5.79
C ARG A 161 14.03 -3.09 -4.43
N TYR A 162 13.48 -3.87 -3.50
CA TYR A 162 14.03 -4.09 -2.16
C TYR A 162 15.28 -4.98 -2.21
N ILE A 163 15.27 -6.04 -3.01
CA ILE A 163 16.40 -6.96 -3.17
C ILE A 163 17.63 -6.23 -3.71
N ARG A 164 17.47 -5.20 -4.54
CA ARG A 164 18.59 -4.38 -5.02
C ARG A 164 19.31 -3.63 -3.91
N TYR A 165 18.60 -3.21 -2.87
CA TYR A 165 19.16 -2.53 -1.70
C TYR A 165 19.52 -3.51 -0.57
N LYS A 166 18.94 -4.72 -0.56
CA LYS A 166 19.14 -5.77 0.42
C LYS A 166 19.25 -7.13 -0.27
N PRO A 167 20.41 -7.45 -0.87
CA PRO A 167 20.59 -8.67 -1.69
C PRO A 167 20.45 -9.99 -0.93
N ASP A 168 20.58 -9.99 0.39
CA ASP A 168 20.40 -11.12 1.29
C ASP A 168 18.95 -11.33 1.75
N MET A 169 18.00 -10.67 1.10
CA MET A 169 16.56 -10.90 1.27
C MET A 169 16.14 -12.20 0.58
N GLU A 170 15.60 -13.17 1.34
CA GLU A 170 15.15 -14.46 0.83
C GLU A 170 13.64 -14.48 0.62
N LEU A 171 13.19 -14.92 -0.57
CA LEU A 171 11.77 -15.06 -0.90
C LEU A 171 11.39 -16.54 -0.98
N ASN A 172 10.41 -16.97 -0.20
CA ASN A 172 9.89 -18.33 -0.16
C ASN A 172 8.38 -18.35 -0.36
N TYR A 173 7.86 -19.43 -0.92
CA TYR A 173 6.44 -19.64 -1.17
C TYR A 173 5.99 -20.97 -0.60
N VAL A 174 4.88 -20.95 0.16
CA VAL A 174 4.24 -22.13 0.73
C VAL A 174 2.82 -22.18 0.19
N PHE A 175 2.57 -23.15 -0.69
CA PHE A 175 1.25 -23.39 -1.23
C PHE A 175 0.52 -24.40 -0.35
N TYR A 176 -0.71 -24.10 0.03
CA TYR A 176 -1.55 -24.98 0.85
C TYR A 176 -3.01 -24.85 0.46
N TYR A 177 -3.86 -25.68 1.02
CA TYR A 177 -5.30 -25.53 0.91
C TYR A 177 -5.96 -25.63 2.28
N HIS A 178 -6.82 -24.66 2.54
CA HIS A 178 -7.68 -24.62 3.72
C HIS A 178 -8.98 -23.92 3.33
N VAL A 179 -10.13 -24.53 3.65
CA VAL A 179 -11.45 -23.92 3.43
C VAL A 179 -12.47 -24.56 4.37
N ASP A 180 -13.41 -23.75 4.84
CA ASP A 180 -14.60 -24.26 5.54
C ASP A 180 -15.58 -24.89 4.52
N THR A 181 -15.61 -26.23 4.48
CA THR A 181 -16.50 -26.99 3.59
C THR A 181 -17.98 -26.88 3.96
N THR A 182 -18.30 -26.36 5.15
CA THR A 182 -19.68 -26.13 5.60
C THR A 182 -20.24 -24.79 5.11
N SER A 183 -19.37 -23.87 4.71
CA SER A 183 -19.74 -22.53 4.28
C SER A 183 -20.63 -22.53 3.01
N GLU A 184 -21.56 -21.58 2.95
CA GLU A 184 -22.43 -21.38 1.78
C GLU A 184 -21.64 -21.09 0.51
N ASN A 185 -20.54 -20.36 0.60
CA ASN A 185 -19.68 -20.03 -0.52
C ASN A 185 -19.00 -21.27 -1.10
N PHE A 186 -18.52 -22.18 -0.25
CA PHE A 186 -17.94 -23.44 -0.70
C PHE A 186 -18.99 -24.31 -1.38
N LYS A 187 -20.17 -24.49 -0.78
CA LYS A 187 -21.27 -25.28 -1.33
C LYS A 187 -21.76 -24.75 -2.68
N LYS A 188 -21.84 -23.45 -2.86
CA LYS A 188 -22.20 -22.82 -4.14
C LYS A 188 -21.13 -23.01 -5.21
N ARG A 189 -19.86 -22.94 -4.84
CA ARG A 189 -18.74 -23.03 -5.79
C ARG A 189 -18.41 -24.47 -6.16
N TYR A 190 -18.60 -25.42 -5.24
CA TYR A 190 -18.28 -26.84 -5.39
C TYR A 190 -19.45 -27.74 -4.95
N PRO A 191 -20.62 -27.69 -5.63
CA PRO A 191 -21.82 -28.41 -5.20
C PRO A 191 -21.59 -29.92 -5.13
N GLY A 192 -21.88 -30.52 -3.96
CA GLY A 192 -21.78 -31.96 -3.72
C GLY A 192 -20.37 -32.55 -3.71
N LYS A 193 -19.30 -31.71 -3.70
CA LYS A 193 -17.92 -32.20 -3.70
C LYS A 193 -17.32 -32.30 -2.30
N THR A 194 -16.48 -33.30 -2.12
CA THR A 194 -15.57 -33.42 -0.98
C THR A 194 -14.43 -32.37 -1.11
N LEU A 195 -13.73 -32.06 -0.02
CA LEU A 195 -12.57 -31.20 -0.04
C LEU A 195 -11.54 -31.64 -1.11
N LEU A 196 -11.17 -32.90 -1.14
CA LEU A 196 -10.23 -33.42 -2.13
C LEU A 196 -10.74 -33.32 -3.58
N GLY A 197 -12.04 -33.46 -3.78
CA GLY A 197 -12.69 -33.25 -5.09
C GLY A 197 -12.59 -31.79 -5.53
N ALA A 198 -12.86 -30.85 -4.61
CA ALA A 198 -12.72 -29.41 -4.85
C ALA A 198 -11.27 -29.00 -5.13
N VAL A 199 -10.30 -29.55 -4.38
CA VAL A 199 -8.86 -29.34 -4.63
C VAL A 199 -8.47 -29.78 -6.04
N LYS A 200 -8.88 -30.97 -6.47
CA LYS A 200 -8.59 -31.46 -7.84
C LYS A 200 -9.13 -30.53 -8.93
N ASP A 201 -10.34 -30.01 -8.73
CA ASP A 201 -10.95 -29.08 -9.68
C ASP A 201 -10.24 -27.72 -9.68
N ALA A 202 -9.94 -27.19 -8.50
CA ALA A 202 -9.26 -25.90 -8.37
C ALA A 202 -7.84 -25.96 -8.99
N VAL A 203 -7.09 -27.03 -8.74
CA VAL A 203 -5.77 -27.27 -9.36
C VAL A 203 -5.88 -27.37 -10.88
N LYS A 204 -6.89 -28.07 -11.38
CA LYS A 204 -7.13 -28.17 -12.83
C LYS A 204 -7.50 -26.85 -13.48
N LEU A 205 -8.36 -26.07 -12.84
CA LEU A 205 -8.75 -24.72 -13.29
C LEU A 205 -7.56 -23.75 -13.35
N GLN A 206 -6.65 -23.84 -12.38
CA GLN A 206 -5.46 -23.00 -12.33
C GLN A 206 -4.33 -23.52 -13.24
N ASP A 207 -4.55 -24.63 -13.96
CA ASP A 207 -3.54 -25.31 -14.81
C ASP A 207 -2.18 -25.50 -14.09
N THR A 208 -2.25 -25.81 -12.80
CA THR A 208 -1.07 -26.07 -11.96
C THR A 208 -0.84 -27.57 -11.87
N ARG A 209 -0.08 -28.13 -12.81
CA ARG A 209 0.17 -29.58 -12.86
C ARG A 209 1.21 -30.08 -11.87
N SER A 210 1.96 -29.21 -11.20
CA SER A 210 3.20 -29.59 -10.53
C SER A 210 3.43 -28.97 -9.15
N GLY A 211 2.51 -28.20 -8.57
CA GLY A 211 2.68 -27.67 -7.21
C GLY A 211 2.23 -28.66 -6.14
N ARG A 212 3.10 -28.97 -5.18
CA ARG A 212 2.67 -29.66 -3.95
C ARG A 212 1.96 -28.64 -3.05
N TYR A 213 0.67 -28.82 -2.86
CA TYR A 213 -0.11 -28.09 -1.87
C TYR A 213 -0.08 -28.86 -0.54
N LEU A 214 0.29 -28.18 0.55
CA LEU A 214 0.22 -28.74 1.89
C LEU A 214 -1.24 -28.97 2.29
N THR A 215 -1.48 -30.09 2.98
CA THR A 215 -2.79 -30.41 3.55
C THR A 215 -3.09 -29.52 4.76
N PRO A 216 -4.36 -29.46 5.23
CA PRO A 216 -4.70 -28.75 6.48
C PRO A 216 -3.87 -29.21 7.68
N GLU A 217 -3.55 -30.50 7.76
CA GLU A 217 -2.74 -31.06 8.84
C GLU A 217 -1.25 -30.66 8.71
N GLU A 218 -0.73 -30.62 7.48
CA GLU A 218 0.65 -30.20 7.22
C GLU A 218 0.84 -28.71 7.50
N ILE A 219 -0.12 -27.84 7.11
CA ILE A 219 -0.03 -26.41 7.40
C ILE A 219 -0.17 -26.12 8.90
N ALA A 220 -1.02 -26.84 9.62
CA ALA A 220 -1.14 -26.72 11.08
C ALA A 220 0.16 -27.07 11.80
N LYS A 221 0.95 -28.05 11.29
CA LYS A 221 2.31 -28.32 11.81
C LYS A 221 3.24 -27.14 11.58
N VAL A 222 3.22 -26.54 10.37
CA VAL A 222 4.03 -25.35 10.06
C VAL A 222 3.66 -24.18 10.96
N GLU A 223 2.36 -23.97 11.22
CA GLU A 223 1.88 -22.94 12.15
C GLU A 223 2.45 -23.18 13.57
N THR A 224 2.38 -24.41 14.04
CA THR A 224 2.90 -24.79 15.38
C THR A 224 4.43 -24.62 15.46
N GLU A 225 5.18 -25.13 14.48
CA GLU A 225 6.63 -25.05 14.43
C GLU A 225 7.13 -23.62 14.36
N LYS A 226 6.45 -22.75 13.62
CA LYS A 226 6.79 -21.34 13.49
C LYS A 226 6.16 -20.47 14.57
N GLY A 227 5.22 -20.98 15.35
CA GLY A 227 4.45 -20.21 16.33
C GLY A 227 3.68 -19.05 15.66
N ILE A 228 3.05 -19.29 14.52
CA ILE A 228 2.20 -18.34 13.80
C ILE A 228 0.77 -18.86 13.76
N ASN A 229 -0.17 -17.97 13.47
CA ASN A 229 -1.58 -18.32 13.32
C ASN A 229 -2.13 -17.72 12.01
N LEU A 230 -2.35 -18.56 11.01
CA LEU A 230 -2.91 -18.14 9.72
C LEU A 230 -4.42 -17.93 9.78
N SER A 231 -5.10 -18.51 10.78
CA SER A 231 -6.52 -18.24 10.98
C SER A 231 -6.78 -16.78 11.35
N ASP A 232 -5.88 -16.16 12.12
CA ASP A 232 -5.93 -14.72 12.43
C ASP A 232 -5.73 -13.86 11.17
N GLU A 233 -5.11 -14.41 10.14
CA GLU A 233 -4.97 -13.83 8.82
C GLU A 233 -6.02 -14.36 7.82
N ARG A 234 -7.10 -14.99 8.31
CA ARG A 234 -8.25 -15.52 7.54
C ARG A 234 -7.87 -16.57 6.50
N TYR A 235 -6.74 -17.23 6.64
CA TYR A 235 -6.18 -18.13 5.64
C TYR A 235 -6.14 -17.52 4.22
N ASP A 236 -6.00 -16.20 4.12
CA ASP A 236 -5.82 -15.49 2.86
C ASP A 236 -4.34 -15.48 2.43
N PHE A 237 -4.09 -14.87 1.26
CA PHE A 237 -2.74 -14.63 0.79
C PHE A 237 -2.00 -13.67 1.73
N VAL A 238 -0.93 -14.14 2.37
CA VAL A 238 -0.18 -13.35 3.35
C VAL A 238 1.31 -13.66 3.28
N THR A 239 2.16 -12.65 3.47
CA THR A 239 3.62 -12.81 3.53
C THR A 239 4.11 -12.59 4.95
N LEU A 240 4.70 -13.61 5.56
CA LEU A 240 5.42 -13.49 6.82
C LEU A 240 6.82 -12.95 6.55
N ILE A 241 7.15 -11.82 7.16
CA ILE A 241 8.48 -11.22 7.16
C ILE A 241 9.14 -11.58 8.49
N GLU A 242 10.28 -12.26 8.40
CA GLU A 242 11.06 -12.73 9.56
C GLU A 242 12.49 -12.19 9.45
N ARG A 243 13.02 -11.68 10.55
CA ARG A 243 14.41 -11.25 10.67
C ARG A 243 15.19 -12.23 11.53
N GLU A 244 16.50 -12.35 11.35
CA GLU A 244 17.37 -13.28 12.13
C GLU A 244 17.26 -13.10 13.64
N ASN A 245 16.96 -11.90 14.12
CA ASN A 245 16.77 -11.62 15.56
C ASN A 245 15.43 -12.10 16.14
N GLY A 246 14.59 -12.79 15.35
CA GLY A 246 13.28 -13.30 15.74
C GLY A 246 12.14 -12.31 15.62
N GLN A 247 12.39 -11.06 15.25
CA GLN A 247 11.31 -10.11 14.96
C GLN A 247 10.57 -10.52 13.69
N ARG A 248 9.24 -10.45 13.74
CA ARG A 248 8.39 -10.89 12.64
C ARG A 248 7.13 -10.07 12.51
N THR A 249 6.58 -10.01 11.30
CA THR A 249 5.30 -9.36 11.00
C THR A 249 4.67 -9.97 9.76
N PHE A 250 3.37 -9.74 9.61
CA PHE A 250 2.65 -10.11 8.39
C PHE A 250 2.47 -8.90 7.47
N LEU A 251 2.72 -9.11 6.19
CA LEU A 251 2.36 -8.22 5.09
C LEU A 251 1.16 -8.82 4.37
N ARG A 252 0.09 -8.03 4.23
CA ARG A 252 -1.24 -8.50 3.86
C ARG A 252 -1.65 -8.04 2.46
N VAL A 253 -2.70 -8.66 1.93
CA VAL A 253 -3.48 -8.18 0.80
C VAL A 253 -4.75 -7.48 1.28
N TYR A 254 -5.33 -6.64 0.43
CA TYR A 254 -6.40 -5.72 0.83
C TYR A 254 -7.66 -5.92 -0.01
N ARG A 255 -8.82 -5.60 0.56
CA ARG A 255 -10.11 -5.52 -0.14
C ARG A 255 -10.16 -4.26 -1.02
N ASP A 256 -9.22 -4.17 -1.94
CA ASP A 256 -9.14 -3.13 -2.96
C ASP A 256 -9.20 -3.83 -4.32
N PHE A 257 -10.35 -3.76 -4.97
CA PHE A 257 -10.59 -4.46 -6.24
C PHE A 257 -9.59 -4.07 -7.33
N MET A 258 -9.17 -2.80 -7.35
CA MET A 258 -8.24 -2.31 -8.37
C MET A 258 -6.79 -2.66 -8.07
N ASN A 259 -6.43 -2.72 -6.79
CA ASN A 259 -5.05 -2.96 -6.35
C ASN A 259 -4.99 -3.73 -5.02
N PRO A 260 -5.26 -5.04 -5.00
CA PRO A 260 -5.28 -5.81 -3.77
C PRO A 260 -3.90 -6.01 -3.12
N LEU A 261 -2.82 -5.90 -3.89
CA LEU A 261 -1.46 -6.16 -3.41
C LEU A 261 -0.87 -4.98 -2.63
N PRO A 262 0.00 -5.22 -1.62
CA PRO A 262 0.71 -4.17 -0.92
C PRO A 262 1.67 -3.42 -1.87
N GLY A 263 1.68 -2.11 -1.75
CA GLY A 263 2.60 -1.21 -2.44
C GLY A 263 3.87 -0.94 -1.65
N GLU A 264 4.66 0.03 -2.11
CA GLU A 264 5.91 0.43 -1.46
C GLU A 264 5.68 0.94 -0.02
N THR A 265 4.60 1.67 0.22
CA THR A 265 4.24 2.19 1.55
C THR A 265 4.06 1.05 2.56
N GLU A 266 3.23 0.06 2.24
CA GLU A 266 2.90 -1.04 3.14
C GLU A 266 4.07 -2.02 3.31
N ILE A 267 4.82 -2.30 2.26
CA ILE A 267 6.02 -3.14 2.34
C ILE A 267 7.06 -2.47 3.24
N SER A 268 7.31 -1.18 3.04
CA SER A 268 8.26 -0.41 3.86
C SER A 268 7.81 -0.27 5.31
N ALA A 269 6.50 -0.11 5.57
CA ALA A 269 5.96 -0.11 6.92
C ALA A 269 6.15 -1.46 7.62
N ALA A 270 5.93 -2.57 6.91
CA ALA A 270 6.16 -3.91 7.45
C ALA A 270 7.66 -4.18 7.72
N LEU A 271 8.55 -3.75 6.81
CA LEU A 271 10.00 -3.83 7.03
C LEU A 271 10.46 -2.93 8.19
N LYS A 272 9.87 -1.73 8.34
CA LYS A 272 10.14 -0.85 9.48
C LYS A 272 9.76 -1.52 10.80
N ARG A 273 8.63 -2.26 10.85
CA ARG A 273 8.16 -3.00 12.04
C ARG A 273 9.18 -4.03 12.53
N VAL A 274 9.88 -4.70 11.65
CA VAL A 274 10.93 -5.66 12.05
C VAL A 274 12.31 -5.03 12.22
N ALA A 275 12.50 -3.76 11.81
CA ALA A 275 13.76 -3.03 11.93
C ALA A 275 13.85 -2.22 13.23
N MET A 276 12.73 -1.63 13.68
CA MET A 276 12.73 -0.67 14.80
C MET A 276 11.38 -0.64 15.53
N ARG A 277 11.37 0.03 16.70
CA ARG A 277 10.11 0.28 17.42
C ARG A 277 9.18 1.17 16.59
N LEU A 278 7.92 0.79 16.56
CA LEU A 278 6.85 1.57 15.94
C LEU A 278 6.17 2.49 16.95
N PRO A 279 5.55 3.60 16.49
CA PRO A 279 4.69 4.41 17.32
C PRO A 279 3.51 3.61 17.88
N ARG A 280 3.28 3.73 19.18
CA ARG A 280 2.18 3.08 19.91
C ARG A 280 1.03 4.05 20.11
N VAL A 281 -0.16 3.64 19.67
CA VAL A 281 -1.40 4.41 19.76
C VAL A 281 -2.33 3.72 20.72
N GLY A 282 -2.67 4.39 21.82
CA GLY A 282 -3.67 3.94 22.79
C GLY A 282 -5.04 4.51 22.47
N ILE A 283 -6.08 3.68 22.46
CA ILE A 283 -7.47 4.12 22.41
C ILE A 283 -8.06 3.96 23.80
N LEU A 284 -8.46 5.08 24.41
CA LEU A 284 -9.12 5.05 25.72
C LEU A 284 -10.51 4.44 25.59
N SER A 285 -10.69 3.22 26.08
CA SER A 285 -11.93 2.45 25.96
C SER A 285 -12.82 2.48 27.22
N ASP A 286 -12.42 3.24 28.25
CA ASP A 286 -13.22 3.44 29.46
C ASP A 286 -14.49 4.26 29.19
N ARG A 287 -15.41 4.23 30.14
CA ARG A 287 -16.62 5.05 30.12
C ARG A 287 -17.51 4.81 28.89
N GLY A 288 -17.50 3.59 28.34
CA GLY A 288 -18.25 3.26 27.13
C GLY A 288 -17.75 3.97 25.86
N ALA A 289 -16.55 4.52 25.90
CA ALA A 289 -15.92 5.13 24.72
C ALA A 289 -15.70 4.12 23.58
N ARG A 290 -15.11 4.55 22.49
CA ARG A 290 -14.86 3.73 21.30
C ARG A 290 -13.68 2.77 21.51
N SER A 291 -13.71 1.63 20.84
CA SER A 291 -12.70 0.56 20.99
C SER A 291 -11.98 0.27 19.67
N SER A 292 -10.76 -0.25 19.77
CA SER A 292 -9.97 -0.73 18.63
C SER A 292 -10.40 -2.10 18.10
N VAL A 293 -11.16 -2.86 18.89
CA VAL A 293 -11.56 -4.24 18.58
C VAL A 293 -13.08 -4.45 18.57
N GLY A 294 -13.85 -3.41 18.86
CA GLY A 294 -15.31 -3.46 18.87
C GLY A 294 -15.92 -3.69 17.49
N ASP A 295 -17.09 -4.27 17.44
CA ASP A 295 -17.86 -4.57 16.22
C ASP A 295 -19.03 -3.60 15.98
N ARG A 296 -19.20 -2.62 16.87
CA ARG A 296 -20.25 -1.61 16.74
C ARG A 296 -19.89 -0.60 15.64
N ASN A 297 -20.87 -0.13 14.89
CA ASN A 297 -20.67 0.87 13.82
C ASN A 297 -19.90 2.13 14.29
N ARG A 298 -19.99 2.49 15.57
CA ARG A 298 -19.27 3.62 16.15
C ARG A 298 -17.81 3.33 16.49
N ASP A 299 -17.40 2.05 16.61
CA ASP A 299 -16.04 1.68 17.00
C ASP A 299 -15.01 1.93 15.89
N TYR A 300 -13.74 1.92 16.26
CA TYR A 300 -12.63 2.24 15.37
C TYR A 300 -11.92 1.02 14.79
N SER A 301 -12.46 -0.19 15.03
CA SER A 301 -11.82 -1.43 14.58
C SER A 301 -11.47 -1.43 13.10
N TYR A 302 -12.33 -0.86 12.24
CA TYR A 302 -12.06 -0.79 10.80
C TYR A 302 -10.88 0.13 10.45
N SER A 303 -10.77 1.29 11.10
CA SER A 303 -9.71 2.27 10.86
C SER A 303 -8.36 1.88 11.48
N VAL A 304 -8.36 1.07 12.55
CA VAL A 304 -7.13 0.79 13.29
C VAL A 304 -6.63 -0.65 13.14
N SER A 305 -7.51 -1.66 13.17
CA SER A 305 -7.14 -3.08 13.26
C SER A 305 -7.64 -3.96 12.11
N GLU A 306 -8.48 -3.45 11.19
CA GLU A 306 -8.97 -4.27 10.06
C GLU A 306 -7.82 -4.63 9.10
N LYS A 307 -7.47 -5.92 9.09
CA LYS A 307 -6.32 -6.45 8.35
C LYS A 307 -6.46 -6.32 6.83
N THR A 308 -7.69 -6.31 6.33
CA THR A 308 -7.98 -6.21 4.89
C THR A 308 -8.23 -4.78 4.41
N TYR A 309 -8.26 -3.80 5.31
CA TYR A 309 -8.35 -2.40 4.95
C TYR A 309 -6.95 -1.77 4.83
N ARG A 310 -6.56 -1.39 3.63
CA ARG A 310 -5.21 -0.85 3.33
C ARG A 310 -4.79 0.28 4.29
N ARG A 311 -5.71 1.21 4.58
CA ARG A 311 -5.46 2.38 5.42
C ARG A 311 -5.64 2.12 6.91
N ALA A 312 -5.91 0.88 7.34
CA ALA A 312 -5.90 0.57 8.77
C ALA A 312 -4.51 0.80 9.36
N MET A 313 -4.46 1.38 10.53
CA MET A 313 -3.21 1.79 11.18
C MET A 313 -2.21 0.65 11.34
N ILE A 314 -2.70 -0.57 11.63
CA ILE A 314 -1.87 -1.77 11.72
C ILE A 314 -1.11 -2.08 10.42
N ASN A 315 -1.66 -1.74 9.26
CA ASN A 315 -1.06 -1.94 7.94
C ASN A 315 -0.12 -0.79 7.54
N GLN A 316 -0.23 0.35 8.24
CA GLN A 316 0.53 1.57 7.97
C GLN A 316 1.69 1.80 8.97
N GLY A 317 1.98 0.80 9.81
CA GLY A 317 3.15 0.81 10.68
C GLY A 317 2.90 1.33 12.09
N PHE A 318 1.66 1.37 12.57
CA PHE A 318 1.34 1.72 13.95
C PHE A 318 0.99 0.48 14.77
N ASP A 319 1.34 0.48 16.06
CA ASP A 319 0.86 -0.47 17.05
C ASP A 319 -0.31 0.15 17.80
N VAL A 320 -1.48 -0.50 17.75
CA VAL A 320 -2.71 0.01 18.37
C VAL A 320 -3.14 -0.92 19.48
N LEU A 321 -3.58 -0.33 20.61
CA LEU A 321 -4.10 -1.07 21.76
C LEU A 321 -5.19 -0.26 22.46
N ASP A 322 -6.14 -0.95 23.08
CA ASP A 322 -7.08 -0.32 23.99
C ASP A 322 -6.41 -0.11 25.37
N VAL A 323 -6.61 1.06 25.94
CA VAL A 323 -6.07 1.44 27.25
C VAL A 323 -7.19 1.85 28.20
N SER A 324 -6.94 1.70 29.51
CA SER A 324 -7.87 2.00 30.58
C SER A 324 -7.18 2.82 31.68
N LEU A 325 -7.80 3.91 32.10
CA LEU A 325 -7.34 4.71 33.24
C LEU A 325 -7.56 3.98 34.58
N ARG A 326 -8.51 3.03 34.63
CA ARG A 326 -8.84 2.27 35.84
C ARG A 326 -7.81 1.20 36.20
N ARG A 327 -7.03 0.70 35.24
CA ARG A 327 -6.03 -0.37 35.43
C ARG A 327 -4.65 0.14 35.82
N GLY A 328 -4.52 1.45 36.03
CA GLY A 328 -3.26 2.09 36.40
C GLY A 328 -2.50 2.65 35.19
N CYS A 329 -1.76 3.75 35.41
CA CYS A 329 -1.21 4.60 34.36
C CYS A 329 0.00 4.01 33.62
N ARG A 330 0.48 2.81 33.96
CA ARG A 330 1.72 2.23 33.38
C ARG A 330 1.71 2.08 31.86
N ASP A 331 0.51 1.85 31.29
CA ASP A 331 0.39 1.70 29.84
C ASP A 331 0.51 3.04 29.11
N LEU A 332 0.05 4.16 29.73
CA LEU A 332 0.08 5.49 29.13
C LEU A 332 1.49 6.02 28.89
N ASP A 333 2.46 5.68 29.76
CA ASP A 333 3.84 6.12 29.61
C ASP A 333 4.48 5.56 28.35
N SER A 334 4.06 4.39 27.94
CA SER A 334 4.59 3.70 26.74
C SER A 334 4.00 4.18 25.44
N LEU A 335 2.91 4.98 25.49
CA LEU A 335 2.23 5.49 24.31
C LEU A 335 2.97 6.69 23.71
N ASP A 336 2.90 6.76 22.39
CA ASP A 336 3.32 7.93 21.63
C ASP A 336 2.11 8.83 21.30
N ILE A 337 0.91 8.26 21.17
CA ILE A 337 -0.35 8.97 20.89
C ILE A 337 -1.46 8.34 21.73
N LEU A 338 -2.29 9.18 22.36
CA LEU A 338 -3.52 8.75 23.03
C LEU A 338 -4.75 9.29 22.27
N ILE A 339 -5.77 8.44 22.09
CA ILE A 339 -7.06 8.82 21.51
C ILE A 339 -8.12 8.78 22.61
N VAL A 340 -8.78 9.91 22.85
CA VAL A 340 -9.92 10.06 23.76
C VAL A 340 -11.12 10.45 22.92
N SER A 341 -12.07 9.52 22.76
CA SER A 341 -13.14 9.70 21.78
C SER A 341 -14.50 9.30 22.36
N GLU A 342 -15.41 10.26 22.38
CA GLU A 342 -16.84 10.08 22.70
C GLU A 342 -17.10 9.17 23.93
N PRO A 343 -16.62 9.53 25.14
CA PRO A 343 -17.05 8.85 26.36
C PRO A 343 -18.57 9.00 26.54
N LEU A 344 -19.23 7.96 27.04
CA LEU A 344 -20.68 7.96 27.31
C LEU A 344 -21.00 8.34 28.74
N GLU A 345 -19.98 8.48 29.58
CA GLU A 345 -20.08 8.89 30.99
C GLU A 345 -18.99 9.93 31.29
N PRO A 346 -19.20 10.82 32.27
CA PRO A 346 -18.18 11.78 32.67
C PRO A 346 -16.96 11.10 33.29
N PHE A 347 -15.80 11.68 33.11
CA PHE A 347 -14.57 11.29 33.81
C PHE A 347 -14.62 11.70 35.28
N THR A 348 -14.04 10.91 36.17
CA THR A 348 -13.79 11.32 37.55
C THR A 348 -12.65 12.35 37.62
N SER A 349 -12.53 13.04 38.78
CA SER A 349 -11.41 13.98 39.01
C SER A 349 -10.04 13.30 38.84
N ASP A 350 -9.87 12.09 39.39
CA ASP A 350 -8.60 11.35 39.29
C ASP A 350 -8.28 10.97 37.84
N GLU A 351 -9.28 10.57 37.05
CA GLU A 351 -9.09 10.27 35.62
C GLU A 351 -8.73 11.53 34.83
N LEU A 352 -9.34 12.67 35.15
CA LEU A 352 -8.96 13.94 34.53
C LEU A 352 -7.54 14.36 34.90
N ASP A 353 -7.12 14.20 36.16
CA ASP A 353 -5.75 14.51 36.60
C ASP A 353 -4.71 13.66 35.87
N ILE A 354 -5.02 12.40 35.58
CA ILE A 354 -4.18 11.53 34.77
C ILE A 354 -4.08 12.06 33.33
N LEU A 355 -5.21 12.43 32.71
CA LEU A 355 -5.22 13.01 31.35
C LEU A 355 -4.50 14.34 31.29
N TYR A 356 -4.67 15.21 32.29
CA TYR A 356 -3.93 16.49 32.38
C TYR A 356 -2.42 16.25 32.51
N SER A 357 -2.02 15.31 33.36
CA SER A 357 -0.60 14.93 33.50
C SER A 357 -0.04 14.39 32.19
N TYR A 358 -0.80 13.60 31.45
CA TYR A 358 -0.41 13.10 30.13
C TYR A 358 -0.11 14.25 29.13
N VAL A 359 -0.98 15.27 29.12
CA VAL A 359 -0.81 16.48 28.29
C VAL A 359 0.40 17.29 28.74
N GLU A 360 0.57 17.53 30.05
CA GLU A 360 1.68 18.33 30.58
C GLU A 360 3.05 17.64 30.40
N ASN A 361 3.08 16.31 30.30
CA ASN A 361 4.27 15.54 29.96
C ASN A 361 4.65 15.62 28.44
N GLY A 362 4.01 16.48 27.67
CA GLY A 362 4.34 16.70 26.26
C GLY A 362 3.97 15.54 25.33
N LYS A 363 3.01 14.71 25.72
CA LYS A 363 2.52 13.56 24.92
C LYS A 363 1.48 14.00 23.89
N ASN A 364 1.42 13.28 22.77
CA ASN A 364 0.47 13.57 21.70
C ASN A 364 -0.93 13.05 22.02
N LEU A 365 -1.97 13.81 21.68
CA LEU A 365 -3.35 13.52 22.04
C LEU A 365 -4.30 13.81 20.86
N LEU A 366 -5.25 12.91 20.62
CA LEU A 366 -6.43 13.13 19.80
C LEU A 366 -7.67 13.14 20.68
N VAL A 367 -8.43 14.23 20.68
CA VAL A 367 -9.74 14.35 21.34
C VAL A 367 -10.82 14.44 20.27
N ALA A 368 -11.79 13.53 20.27
CA ALA A 368 -12.89 13.53 19.31
C ALA A 368 -14.25 13.61 20.00
N GLY A 369 -14.97 14.71 19.73
CA GLY A 369 -16.27 15.01 20.33
C GLY A 369 -17.45 14.48 19.51
N LYS A 370 -18.64 14.54 20.12
CA LYS A 370 -19.94 14.27 19.51
C LYS A 370 -21.01 15.15 20.15
N PRO A 371 -22.00 15.69 19.40
CA PRO A 371 -23.00 16.62 19.95
C PRO A 371 -23.72 16.14 21.22
N LYS A 372 -23.96 14.85 21.38
CA LYS A 372 -24.67 14.31 22.54
C LYS A 372 -23.80 14.17 23.80
N THR A 373 -22.48 14.07 23.65
CA THR A 373 -21.58 13.68 24.76
C THR A 373 -20.39 14.64 24.95
N TYR A 374 -20.28 15.70 24.15
CA TYR A 374 -19.15 16.62 24.20
C TYR A 374 -18.93 17.26 25.57
N SER A 375 -20.02 17.41 26.37
CA SER A 375 -19.93 17.95 27.73
C SER A 375 -18.99 17.16 28.64
N TYR A 376 -18.83 15.86 28.40
CA TYR A 376 -17.89 15.02 29.15
C TYR A 376 -16.45 15.25 28.79
N LEU A 377 -16.20 15.79 27.59
CA LEU A 377 -14.86 16.17 27.12
C LEU A 377 -14.53 17.64 27.40
N THR A 378 -15.53 18.46 27.78
CA THR A 378 -15.34 19.91 27.99
C THR A 378 -14.18 20.22 28.95
N PRO A 379 -14.02 19.56 30.13
CA PRO A 379 -12.89 19.87 31.01
C PRO A 379 -11.52 19.66 30.34
N LEU A 380 -11.36 18.59 29.55
CA LEU A 380 -10.13 18.29 28.84
C LEU A 380 -9.87 19.30 27.72
N VAL A 381 -10.90 19.65 26.94
CA VAL A 381 -10.78 20.59 25.80
C VAL A 381 -10.52 22.02 26.30
N GLU A 382 -11.12 22.44 27.38
CA GLU A 382 -10.85 23.75 28.00
C GLU A 382 -9.45 23.87 28.59
N GLN A 383 -8.89 22.78 29.11
CA GLN A 383 -7.48 22.74 29.51
C GLN A 383 -6.53 23.00 28.33
N LEU A 384 -6.94 22.64 27.11
CA LEU A 384 -6.21 22.91 25.87
C LEU A 384 -6.44 24.34 25.31
N GLY A 385 -7.30 25.12 25.97
CA GLY A 385 -7.65 26.49 25.53
C GLY A 385 -8.72 26.55 24.44
N LEU A 386 -9.39 25.45 24.16
CA LEU A 386 -10.45 25.35 23.16
C LEU A 386 -11.81 25.12 23.83
N GLN A 387 -12.89 25.27 23.05
CA GLN A 387 -14.24 24.86 23.43
C GLN A 387 -15.01 24.34 22.22
N PHE A 388 -15.92 23.42 22.45
CA PHE A 388 -16.95 23.05 21.48
C PHE A 388 -18.10 24.06 21.54
N GLU A 389 -18.58 24.51 20.37
CA GLU A 389 -19.84 25.27 20.30
C GLU A 389 -21.03 24.36 20.59
N PRO A 390 -22.05 24.83 21.33
CA PRO A 390 -23.29 24.09 21.48
C PRO A 390 -24.01 23.84 20.14
N GLY A 391 -24.78 22.77 20.08
CA GLY A 391 -25.57 22.40 18.93
C GLY A 391 -24.85 21.39 18.01
N ILE A 392 -25.46 21.10 16.88
CA ILE A 392 -24.91 20.24 15.83
C ILE A 392 -24.68 21.07 14.58
N LEU A 393 -23.56 20.90 13.93
CA LEU A 393 -23.31 21.61 12.67
C LEU A 393 -24.19 21.04 11.55
N VAL A 394 -24.85 21.96 10.85
CA VAL A 394 -25.68 21.66 9.68
C VAL A 394 -25.28 22.55 8.50
N GLN A 395 -25.59 22.09 7.33
CA GLN A 395 -25.43 22.80 6.08
C GLN A 395 -26.72 22.72 5.26
N LYS A 396 -26.84 23.56 4.26
CA LYS A 396 -27.92 23.39 3.28
C LYS A 396 -27.84 21.99 2.68
N ALA A 397 -28.95 21.25 2.72
CA ALA A 397 -28.97 19.86 2.25
C ALA A 397 -28.37 19.76 0.84
N VAL A 398 -27.36 18.91 0.73
CA VAL A 398 -26.74 18.56 -0.55
C VAL A 398 -27.32 17.21 -0.95
N THR A 399 -28.21 17.20 -1.95
CA THR A 399 -28.90 16.00 -2.39
C THR A 399 -29.89 15.44 -1.35
N ASP A 400 -30.12 14.13 -1.36
CA ASP A 400 -31.10 13.41 -0.53
C ASP A 400 -30.60 13.09 0.89
N TYR A 401 -29.53 13.74 1.36
CA TYR A 401 -28.93 13.47 2.68
C TYR A 401 -29.36 14.49 3.73
N PRO A 402 -29.46 14.08 5.01
CA PRO A 402 -29.80 14.99 6.10
C PRO A 402 -28.84 16.17 6.24
N ALA A 403 -29.33 17.32 6.69
CA ALA A 403 -28.55 18.55 6.84
C ALA A 403 -27.32 18.42 7.77
N HIS A 404 -27.36 17.53 8.75
CA HIS A 404 -26.26 17.26 9.68
C HIS A 404 -25.14 16.39 9.10
N LEU A 405 -25.30 15.86 7.88
CA LEU A 405 -24.18 15.23 7.14
C LEU A 405 -23.28 16.33 6.59
N LEU A 406 -22.42 16.84 7.43
CA LEU A 406 -21.55 17.96 7.08
C LEU A 406 -20.45 17.53 6.11
N LEU A 407 -20.25 18.31 5.05
CA LEU A 407 -19.12 18.17 4.14
C LEU A 407 -18.06 19.20 4.49
N CYS A 408 -16.84 18.72 4.74
CA CYS A 408 -15.71 19.55 5.13
C CYS A 408 -14.62 19.55 4.06
N THR A 409 -13.73 20.54 4.17
CA THR A 409 -12.56 20.71 3.34
C THR A 409 -11.34 21.02 4.20
N VAL A 410 -10.16 20.81 3.66
CA VAL A 410 -8.89 21.17 4.34
C VAL A 410 -8.69 22.68 4.23
N THR A 411 -8.22 23.31 5.31
CA THR A 411 -7.93 24.76 5.32
C THR A 411 -6.62 25.08 4.60
N ASP A 412 -6.46 26.34 4.19
CA ASP A 412 -5.17 26.84 3.67
C ASP A 412 -4.05 26.73 4.72
N SER A 413 -4.36 26.87 6.01
CA SER A 413 -3.40 26.76 7.12
C SER A 413 -2.87 25.32 7.28
N ALA A 414 -3.65 24.32 6.93
CA ALA A 414 -3.25 22.92 6.97
C ALA A 414 -2.39 22.52 5.77
N ARG A 415 -2.51 23.25 4.67
CA ARG A 415 -1.64 23.10 3.51
C ARG A 415 -0.20 23.38 3.90
N GLY A 416 0.73 22.54 3.48
CA GLY A 416 2.16 22.68 3.78
C GLY A 416 2.60 22.13 5.13
N ILE A 417 1.70 21.56 5.95
CA ILE A 417 2.08 20.83 7.17
C ILE A 417 2.87 19.58 6.82
N SER A 418 2.40 18.80 5.85
CA SER A 418 3.09 17.64 5.30
C SER A 418 2.56 17.31 3.89
N SER A 419 3.28 16.46 3.18
CA SER A 419 2.85 15.98 1.85
C SER A 419 1.46 15.31 1.85
N HIS A 420 1.06 14.67 2.96
CA HIS A 420 -0.27 14.06 3.10
C HIS A 420 -1.36 15.13 3.23
N TRP A 421 -1.12 16.20 3.99
CA TRP A 421 -2.05 17.31 4.10
C TRP A 421 -2.15 18.12 2.81
N ASP A 422 -1.03 18.35 2.12
CA ASP A 422 -1.01 18.97 0.79
C ASP A 422 -1.85 18.18 -0.22
N ASN A 423 -1.64 16.86 -0.29
CA ASN A 423 -2.41 16.00 -1.19
C ASN A 423 -3.91 16.03 -0.85
N LEU A 424 -4.25 15.95 0.43
CA LEU A 424 -5.64 16.02 0.89
C LEU A 424 -6.28 17.37 0.54
N TYR A 425 -5.54 18.47 0.70
CA TYR A 425 -5.98 19.79 0.26
C TYR A 425 -6.35 19.80 -1.22
N TYR A 426 -5.43 19.38 -2.09
CA TYR A 426 -5.70 19.33 -3.54
C TYR A 426 -6.88 18.41 -3.89
N VAL A 427 -7.01 17.29 -3.21
CA VAL A 427 -8.12 16.34 -3.43
C VAL A 427 -9.46 16.96 -3.06
N THR A 428 -9.55 17.73 -1.96
CA THR A 428 -10.79 18.35 -1.48
C THR A 428 -11.14 19.68 -2.15
N HIS A 429 -10.24 20.26 -2.97
CA HIS A 429 -10.46 21.54 -3.68
C HIS A 429 -10.58 21.41 -5.21
N ARG A 430 -10.57 20.21 -5.77
CA ARG A 430 -10.74 20.02 -7.22
C ARG A 430 -12.15 20.44 -7.69
N ARG A 431 -12.23 21.08 -8.88
CA ARG A 431 -13.47 21.66 -9.40
C ARG A 431 -14.54 20.67 -9.91
N SER A 432 -14.21 19.42 -10.19
CA SER A 432 -15.15 18.41 -10.70
C SER A 432 -15.14 17.15 -9.84
N SER A 433 -16.32 16.65 -9.44
CA SER A 433 -16.53 15.47 -8.60
C SER A 433 -15.56 15.37 -7.41
N THR A 434 -15.54 16.43 -6.61
CA THR A 434 -14.57 16.61 -5.51
C THR A 434 -14.85 15.65 -4.39
N PRO A 435 -13.90 14.79 -3.99
CA PRO A 435 -14.01 14.08 -2.73
C PRO A 435 -14.19 15.06 -1.56
N SER A 436 -14.96 14.67 -0.57
CA SER A 436 -15.28 15.47 0.62
C SER A 436 -14.85 14.74 1.87
N LEU A 437 -14.54 15.51 2.89
CA LEU A 437 -14.43 14.99 4.24
C LEU A 437 -15.83 15.00 4.86
N VAL A 438 -16.31 13.81 5.23
CA VAL A 438 -17.68 13.61 5.66
C VAL A 438 -17.72 13.51 7.19
N MET A 439 -18.52 14.36 7.81
CA MET A 439 -18.70 14.40 9.26
C MET A 439 -20.18 14.29 9.61
N PRO A 440 -20.68 13.09 9.96
CA PRO A 440 -22.10 12.89 10.30
C PRO A 440 -22.39 13.31 11.75
N GLY A 441 -22.53 14.60 11.97
CA GLY A 441 -22.85 15.15 13.28
C GLY A 441 -21.68 15.82 13.98
N ALA A 442 -21.11 16.83 13.34
CA ALA A 442 -19.97 17.57 13.85
C ALA A 442 -20.36 18.70 14.83
N LEU A 443 -19.40 19.03 15.68
CA LEU A 443 -19.35 20.22 16.52
C LEU A 443 -18.40 21.24 15.91
N ALA A 444 -18.69 22.54 16.05
CA ALA A 444 -17.72 23.58 15.81
C ALA A 444 -16.75 23.71 16.99
N ILE A 445 -15.51 24.11 16.68
CA ILE A 445 -14.44 24.29 17.66
C ILE A 445 -13.97 25.75 17.60
N GLN A 446 -13.90 26.38 18.79
CA GLN A 446 -13.44 27.75 18.94
C GLN A 446 -12.32 27.82 19.98
N GLN A 447 -11.44 28.81 19.82
CA GLN A 447 -10.49 29.18 20.86
C GLN A 447 -11.24 29.89 22.01
N LYS A 448 -11.01 29.42 23.25
CA LYS A 448 -11.56 30.01 24.47
C LYS A 448 -10.53 30.87 25.19
N THR A 449 -9.33 30.33 25.37
CA THR A 449 -8.22 31.01 26.08
C THR A 449 -6.90 30.65 25.41
N ASP A 450 -5.89 31.51 25.59
CA ASP A 450 -4.53 31.21 25.17
C ASP A 450 -3.86 30.32 26.24
N LYS A 451 -3.39 29.15 25.85
CA LYS A 451 -2.65 28.17 26.66
C LYS A 451 -1.23 27.91 26.12
N GLY A 452 -0.72 28.83 25.32
CA GLY A 452 0.63 28.73 24.75
C GLY A 452 0.77 27.72 23.60
N PHE A 453 -0.34 27.29 23.01
CA PHE A 453 -0.32 26.48 21.81
C PHE A 453 -0.35 27.34 20.55
N ARG A 454 0.42 26.94 19.55
CA ARG A 454 0.17 27.36 18.18
C ARG A 454 -1.08 26.64 17.67
N ILE A 455 -2.12 27.39 17.36
CA ILE A 455 -3.40 26.87 16.89
C ILE A 455 -3.41 26.83 15.37
N ILE A 456 -3.73 25.68 14.78
CA ILE A 456 -3.78 25.47 13.34
C ILE A 456 -5.18 24.92 13.00
N PRO A 457 -6.08 25.71 12.42
CA PRO A 457 -7.31 25.18 11.86
C PRO A 457 -6.96 24.14 10.78
N LEU A 458 -7.44 22.93 10.89
CA LEU A 458 -7.14 21.83 9.97
C LEU A 458 -8.27 21.59 8.98
N LEU A 459 -9.49 21.56 9.47
CA LEU A 459 -10.69 21.35 8.65
C LEU A 459 -11.75 22.41 8.96
N GLU A 460 -12.49 22.75 7.92
CA GLU A 460 -13.63 23.67 8.00
C GLU A 460 -14.82 23.17 7.18
N SER A 461 -16.02 23.69 7.48
CA SER A 461 -17.22 23.42 6.69
C SER A 461 -17.02 23.91 5.26
N ARG A 462 -17.36 23.08 4.26
CA ARG A 462 -17.33 23.46 2.85
C ARG A 462 -18.38 24.53 2.53
N ASP A 463 -19.55 24.42 3.14
CA ASP A 463 -20.60 25.44 3.03
C ASP A 463 -20.26 26.64 3.91
N SER A 464 -20.11 27.81 3.30
CA SER A 464 -19.85 29.05 3.98
C SER A 464 -21.06 29.55 4.81
N MET A 465 -22.23 28.95 4.65
CA MET A 465 -23.45 29.24 5.38
C MET A 465 -23.84 28.11 6.35
N ALA A 466 -22.90 27.23 6.68
CA ALA A 466 -23.12 26.25 7.75
C ALA A 466 -23.38 26.95 9.11
N TRP A 467 -24.23 26.36 9.95
CA TRP A 467 -24.55 26.91 11.26
C TRP A 467 -24.64 25.84 12.33
N ASN A 468 -24.58 26.24 13.58
CA ASN A 468 -24.82 25.39 14.74
C ASN A 468 -26.30 25.34 15.03
N GLU A 469 -26.97 24.25 14.68
CA GLU A 469 -28.39 24.01 14.92
C GLU A 469 -28.64 23.63 16.40
N LEU A 470 -29.52 24.34 17.05
CA LEU A 470 -29.82 24.17 18.48
C LEU A 470 -31.23 23.60 18.76
N GLU A 471 -32.15 23.73 17.82
CA GLU A 471 -33.57 23.41 18.00
C GLU A 471 -33.96 22.08 17.35
N THR A 472 -33.44 21.77 16.15
CA THR A 472 -33.83 20.57 15.42
C THR A 472 -33.10 19.34 15.95
N ILE A 473 -33.85 18.32 16.36
CA ILE A 473 -33.34 17.04 16.87
C ILE A 473 -33.50 15.92 15.83
N ASP A 474 -34.58 15.94 15.08
CA ASP A 474 -34.95 14.93 14.08
C ASP A 474 -34.75 15.48 12.66
N PHE A 475 -33.58 15.25 12.08
CA PHE A 475 -33.23 15.70 10.74
C PHE A 475 -33.85 14.85 9.61
N VAL A 476 -34.63 13.85 9.91
CA VAL A 476 -35.32 13.02 8.94
C VAL A 476 -36.73 13.57 8.68
N ASN A 477 -37.44 13.94 9.74
CA ASN A 477 -38.84 14.39 9.67
C ASN A 477 -38.97 15.93 9.77
N ASP A 478 -37.93 16.62 10.23
CA ASP A 478 -37.92 18.07 10.39
C ASP A 478 -36.78 18.71 9.56
N THR A 479 -36.98 19.95 9.16
CA THR A 479 -36.02 20.72 8.36
C THR A 479 -35.33 21.76 9.25
N ALA A 480 -34.03 21.64 9.43
CA ALA A 480 -33.24 22.64 10.15
C ALA A 480 -33.35 24.01 9.46
N ARG A 481 -33.58 25.04 10.25
CA ARG A 481 -33.71 26.44 9.80
C ARG A 481 -32.96 27.36 10.72
N LEU A 482 -32.02 28.11 10.18
CA LEU A 482 -31.24 29.08 10.93
C LEU A 482 -32.14 30.05 11.72
N ASN A 483 -31.99 30.04 13.06
CA ASN A 483 -32.68 30.94 13.97
C ASN A 483 -31.67 31.73 14.83
N PRO A 484 -31.21 32.91 14.38
CA PRO A 484 -30.28 33.73 15.16
C PRO A 484 -30.76 34.14 16.57
N LYS A 485 -32.05 34.10 16.81
CA LYS A 485 -32.63 34.49 18.11
C LYS A 485 -32.27 33.52 19.24
N VAL A 486 -32.04 32.25 18.93
CA VAL A 486 -31.64 31.24 19.92
C VAL A 486 -30.12 31.10 20.07
N GLY A 487 -29.36 31.89 19.32
CA GLY A 487 -27.89 31.87 19.37
C GLY A 487 -27.22 31.14 18.22
N GLU A 488 -27.97 30.73 17.20
CA GLU A 488 -27.40 30.12 16.00
C GLU A 488 -26.70 31.14 15.13
N ARG A 489 -25.54 30.73 14.61
CA ARG A 489 -24.70 31.61 13.77
C ARG A 489 -24.23 30.89 12.52
N ALA A 490 -24.58 31.45 11.38
CA ALA A 490 -24.08 30.98 10.08
C ALA A 490 -22.66 31.48 9.81
N GLY A 491 -21.89 30.71 9.13
CA GLY A 491 -20.53 31.03 8.70
C GLY A 491 -19.68 29.79 8.45
N VAL A 492 -18.45 29.98 8.01
CA VAL A 492 -17.46 28.91 7.94
C VAL A 492 -17.16 28.44 9.36
N LYS A 493 -17.24 27.15 9.60
CA LYS A 493 -17.08 26.53 10.92
C LYS A 493 -15.86 25.62 10.95
N SER A 494 -14.96 25.84 11.90
CA SER A 494 -13.82 24.96 12.13
C SER A 494 -14.30 23.67 12.80
N THR A 495 -13.98 22.53 12.22
CA THR A 495 -14.41 21.20 12.71
C THR A 495 -13.27 20.34 13.22
N MET A 496 -12.03 20.72 12.89
CA MET A 496 -10.80 20.08 13.37
C MET A 496 -9.72 21.13 13.56
N VAL A 497 -9.06 21.08 14.71
CA VAL A 497 -7.98 22.01 15.08
C VAL A 497 -6.78 21.21 15.55
N GLY A 498 -5.61 21.55 15.02
CA GLY A 498 -4.31 21.09 15.48
C GLY A 498 -3.70 22.09 16.45
N LEU A 499 -3.04 21.60 17.48
CA LEU A 499 -2.31 22.36 18.48
C LEU A 499 -0.86 21.89 18.51
N GLU A 500 0.08 22.81 18.47
CA GLU A 500 1.52 22.53 18.61
C GLU A 500 2.12 23.38 19.72
N ARG A 501 2.98 22.79 20.55
CA ARG A 501 3.89 23.50 21.46
C ARG A 501 5.13 22.66 21.76
N GLU A 502 6.19 23.29 22.18
CA GLU A 502 7.31 22.59 22.81
C GLU A 502 7.03 22.40 24.28
N GLN A 503 6.97 21.17 24.74
CA GLN A 503 6.67 20.80 26.12
C GLN A 503 7.56 19.64 26.55
N ALA A 504 8.18 19.74 27.73
CA ALA A 504 9.07 18.71 28.28
C ALA A 504 10.20 18.27 27.30
N GLY A 505 10.72 19.20 26.50
CA GLY A 505 11.78 18.94 25.50
C GLY A 505 11.31 18.17 24.27
N ARG A 506 9.99 18.15 23.99
CA ARG A 506 9.37 17.49 22.83
C ARG A 506 8.42 18.44 22.12
N LEU A 507 8.33 18.30 20.81
CA LEU A 507 7.28 18.95 20.02
C LEU A 507 5.98 18.16 20.25
N GLN A 508 5.10 18.70 21.09
CA GLN A 508 3.80 18.13 21.35
C GLN A 508 2.82 18.49 20.24
N ARG A 509 2.05 17.51 19.78
CA ARG A 509 0.99 17.67 18.80
C ARG A 509 -0.32 17.12 19.33
N ILE A 510 -1.37 17.95 19.29
CA ILE A 510 -2.71 17.59 19.74
C ILE A 510 -3.71 17.91 18.63
N ILE A 511 -4.68 17.03 18.42
CA ILE A 511 -5.81 17.28 17.52
C ILE A 511 -7.09 17.26 18.36
N VAL A 512 -7.91 18.31 18.19
CA VAL A 512 -9.29 18.33 18.66
C VAL A 512 -10.20 18.25 17.44
N LEU A 513 -11.12 17.29 17.44
CA LEU A 513 -12.00 16.95 16.34
C LEU A 513 -13.47 17.01 16.80
N GLY A 514 -14.32 17.70 16.02
CA GLY A 514 -15.73 17.89 16.33
C GLY A 514 -16.63 16.69 16.02
N ASP A 515 -16.13 15.66 15.33
CA ASP A 515 -16.93 14.48 14.99
C ASP A 515 -16.14 13.17 15.15
N ALA A 516 -16.50 12.42 16.17
CA ALA A 516 -15.90 11.13 16.44
C ALA A 516 -16.30 10.05 15.41
N ASP A 517 -17.39 10.23 14.65
CA ASP A 517 -17.85 9.23 13.68
C ASP A 517 -17.01 9.20 12.39
N CYS A 518 -16.28 10.27 12.06
CA CYS A 518 -15.60 10.38 10.77
C CYS A 518 -14.56 9.26 10.48
N PHE A 519 -14.11 8.53 11.51
CA PHE A 519 -13.22 7.37 11.42
C PHE A 519 -13.85 6.06 11.88
N SER A 520 -15.14 6.08 12.23
CA SER A 520 -15.85 4.89 12.69
C SER A 520 -15.93 3.82 11.59
N MET A 521 -16.15 2.58 12.02
CA MET A 521 -16.42 1.47 11.11
C MET A 521 -17.61 1.77 10.18
N GLY A 522 -18.68 2.34 10.75
CA GLY A 522 -19.87 2.71 9.99
C GLY A 522 -19.60 3.74 8.91
N GLU A 523 -18.83 4.80 9.21
CA GLU A 523 -18.54 5.86 8.24
C GLU A 523 -17.56 5.42 7.15
N LEU A 524 -16.50 4.71 7.51
CA LEU A 524 -15.49 4.27 6.54
C LEU A 524 -15.97 3.13 5.61
N SER A 525 -16.98 2.38 6.02
CA SER A 525 -17.55 1.29 5.22
C SER A 525 -18.76 1.71 4.37
N VAL A 526 -19.34 2.90 4.62
CA VAL A 526 -20.53 3.35 3.90
C VAL A 526 -20.17 3.94 2.52
N SER A 527 -20.98 3.61 1.53
CA SER A 527 -20.93 4.25 0.21
C SER A 527 -22.17 5.12 0.01
N ARG A 528 -21.97 6.39 -0.36
CA ARG A 528 -23.04 7.35 -0.60
C ARG A 528 -23.08 7.78 -2.05
N ARG A 529 -24.29 7.76 -2.65
CA ARG A 529 -24.47 8.22 -4.02
C ARG A 529 -24.14 9.72 -4.13
N GLY A 530 -23.24 10.07 -5.04
CA GLY A 530 -22.87 11.47 -5.28
C GLY A 530 -21.88 12.07 -4.27
N ILE A 531 -21.48 11.33 -3.23
CA ILE A 531 -20.46 11.75 -2.25
C ILE A 531 -19.32 10.74 -2.26
N ILE A 532 -18.14 11.22 -2.62
CA ILE A 532 -16.89 10.45 -2.51
C ILE A 532 -16.22 10.84 -1.21
N SER A 533 -16.13 9.90 -0.25
CA SER A 533 -15.49 10.17 1.04
C SER A 533 -13.96 10.12 0.93
N ALA A 534 -13.29 11.13 1.49
CA ALA A 534 -11.84 11.19 1.66
C ALA A 534 -11.39 10.90 3.10
N ASN A 535 -12.27 10.41 3.98
CA ASN A 535 -11.97 10.21 5.41
C ASN A 535 -10.81 9.24 5.66
N GLY A 536 -10.66 8.21 4.83
CA GLY A 536 -9.49 7.33 4.92
C GLY A 536 -8.16 8.03 4.58
N ALA A 537 -8.17 9.06 3.72
CA ALA A 537 -6.97 9.87 3.46
C ALA A 537 -6.71 10.87 4.60
N LEU A 538 -7.78 11.39 5.23
CA LEU A 538 -7.67 12.23 6.43
C LEU A 538 -7.02 11.47 7.59
N LEU A 539 -7.43 10.22 7.82
CA LEU A 539 -6.80 9.34 8.83
C LEU A 539 -5.28 9.27 8.60
N MET A 540 -4.86 9.05 7.37
CA MET A 540 -3.43 8.99 7.02
C MET A 540 -2.71 10.33 7.24
N ALA A 541 -3.33 11.46 6.89
CA ALA A 541 -2.75 12.78 7.08
C ALA A 541 -2.56 13.13 8.56
N MET A 542 -3.54 12.81 9.42
CA MET A 542 -3.47 13.02 10.86
C MET A 542 -2.33 12.21 11.50
N PHE A 543 -2.26 10.91 11.21
CA PHE A 543 -1.25 10.05 11.81
C PHE A 543 0.14 10.28 11.22
N ASN A 544 0.24 10.75 9.97
CA ASN A 544 1.49 11.25 9.42
C ASN A 544 2.00 12.48 10.21
N TRP A 545 1.12 13.39 10.56
CA TRP A 545 1.48 14.53 11.39
C TRP A 545 1.88 14.09 12.82
N PHE A 546 1.10 13.23 13.49
CA PHE A 546 1.44 12.73 14.83
C PHE A 546 2.76 11.95 14.89
N SER A 547 3.12 11.26 13.83
CA SER A 547 4.38 10.50 13.75
C SER A 547 5.56 11.33 13.21
N TYR A 548 5.44 12.65 13.13
CA TYR A 548 6.49 13.53 12.62
C TYR A 548 6.92 13.16 11.20
N GLU A 549 5.95 12.82 10.35
CA GLU A 549 6.09 12.40 8.95
C GLU A 549 6.81 11.04 8.76
N GLU A 550 7.02 10.29 9.84
CA GLU A 550 7.63 8.97 9.73
C GLU A 550 6.70 7.88 9.20
N LEU A 551 5.38 7.99 9.47
CA LEU A 551 4.36 7.01 9.09
C LEU A 551 3.01 7.68 8.80
N PRO A 552 2.25 7.22 7.81
CA PRO A 552 2.65 6.23 6.80
C PRO A 552 3.93 6.61 6.06
N VAL A 553 4.69 5.59 5.63
CA VAL A 553 5.94 5.87 4.90
C VAL A 553 5.64 6.68 3.65
N ASN A 554 6.28 7.82 3.53
CA ASN A 554 6.07 8.69 2.37
C ASN A 554 6.77 8.11 1.12
N THR A 555 5.98 7.54 0.24
CA THR A 555 6.42 6.98 -1.05
C THR A 555 5.98 7.83 -2.23
N SER A 556 5.56 9.07 -1.99
CA SER A 556 5.20 10.01 -3.05
C SER A 556 6.43 10.35 -3.91
N ARG A 557 6.19 10.47 -5.20
CA ARG A 557 7.20 10.87 -6.18
C ARG A 557 6.79 12.18 -6.83
N SER A 558 7.77 12.92 -7.33
CA SER A 558 7.50 14.12 -8.11
C SER A 558 6.56 13.79 -9.29
N SER A 559 5.57 14.64 -9.52
CA SER A 559 4.73 14.50 -10.71
C SER A 559 5.55 14.83 -11.96
N TYR A 560 5.19 14.20 -13.07
CA TYR A 560 5.75 14.58 -14.37
C TYR A 560 5.42 16.04 -14.67
N VAL A 561 6.43 16.80 -15.07
CA VAL A 561 6.26 18.23 -15.40
C VAL A 561 5.47 18.39 -16.70
N ASP A 562 5.75 17.53 -17.68
CA ASP A 562 5.00 17.43 -18.93
C ASP A 562 5.25 16.06 -19.56
N ASN A 563 4.21 15.26 -19.69
CA ASN A 563 4.24 13.97 -20.39
C ASN A 563 3.11 13.83 -21.43
N LYS A 564 2.52 14.94 -21.82
CA LYS A 564 1.58 14.98 -22.92
C LYS A 564 2.33 15.17 -24.23
N LEU A 565 2.25 14.18 -25.10
CA LEU A 565 2.59 14.37 -26.50
C LEU A 565 1.51 15.31 -27.10
N ASN A 566 1.90 16.55 -27.41
CA ASN A 566 1.03 17.53 -28.09
C ASN A 566 0.91 17.18 -29.59
N ILE A 567 0.49 15.94 -29.87
CA ILE A 567 0.21 15.47 -31.23
C ILE A 567 -1.24 15.05 -31.32
N GLY A 568 -1.94 15.44 -32.40
CA GLY A 568 -3.30 14.98 -32.66
C GLY A 568 -3.36 13.46 -32.83
N MET A 569 -4.52 12.85 -32.60
CA MET A 569 -4.72 11.40 -32.73
C MET A 569 -4.31 10.88 -34.13
N GLU A 570 -4.57 11.63 -35.20
CA GLU A 570 -4.17 11.29 -36.57
C GLU A 570 -2.65 11.28 -36.77
N THR A 571 -1.97 12.28 -36.21
CA THR A 571 -0.50 12.35 -36.25
C THR A 571 0.13 11.22 -35.44
N GLY A 572 -0.47 10.87 -34.28
CA GLY A 572 -0.04 9.74 -33.46
C GLY A 572 -0.21 8.40 -34.18
N ALA A 573 -1.33 8.20 -34.89
CA ALA A 573 -1.56 7.01 -35.71
C ALA A 573 -0.57 6.90 -36.87
N SER A 574 -0.31 8.01 -37.53
CA SER A 574 0.67 8.09 -38.65
C SER A 574 2.09 7.79 -38.15
N LEU A 575 2.50 8.35 -37.03
CA LEU A 575 3.81 8.09 -36.39
C LEU A 575 3.97 6.61 -36.01
N LYS A 576 2.90 6.00 -35.50
CA LYS A 576 2.88 4.56 -35.19
C LYS A 576 3.10 3.72 -36.45
N VAL A 577 2.44 4.03 -37.55
CA VAL A 577 2.62 3.32 -38.84
C VAL A 577 4.06 3.48 -39.35
N ILE A 578 4.60 4.70 -39.31
CA ILE A 578 5.97 4.97 -39.75
C ILE A 578 6.99 4.15 -38.94
N LEU A 579 6.91 4.21 -37.61
CA LEU A 579 7.89 3.54 -36.72
C LEU A 579 7.72 2.02 -36.70
N GLN A 580 6.50 1.52 -36.77
CA GLN A 580 6.19 0.10 -36.58
C GLN A 580 6.26 -0.70 -37.88
N TRP A 581 6.00 -0.07 -39.02
CA TRP A 581 5.91 -0.76 -40.31
C TRP A 581 6.88 -0.21 -41.36
N ILE A 582 6.90 1.11 -41.61
CA ILE A 582 7.67 1.69 -42.71
C ILE A 582 9.16 1.60 -42.41
N LEU A 583 9.63 1.99 -41.25
CA LEU A 583 11.03 1.97 -40.90
C LEU A 583 11.63 0.55 -40.88
N PRO A 584 11.00 -0.48 -40.28
CA PRO A 584 11.47 -1.86 -40.39
C PRO A 584 11.45 -2.40 -41.82
N ALA A 585 10.45 -2.05 -42.63
CA ALA A 585 10.39 -2.46 -44.04
C ALA A 585 11.55 -1.85 -44.86
N LEU A 586 11.86 -0.57 -44.66
CA LEU A 586 13.00 0.08 -45.30
C LEU A 586 14.34 -0.57 -44.91
N LEU A 587 14.50 -0.90 -43.62
CA LEU A 587 15.72 -1.61 -43.16
C LEU A 587 15.84 -3.01 -43.79
N LEU A 588 14.71 -3.74 -43.92
CA LEU A 588 14.70 -5.03 -44.61
C LEU A 588 15.03 -4.91 -46.09
N LEU A 589 14.48 -3.90 -46.78
CA LEU A 589 14.78 -3.65 -48.20
C LEU A 589 16.24 -3.27 -48.38
N MET A 590 16.80 -2.42 -47.52
CA MET A 590 18.24 -2.10 -47.52
C MET A 590 19.11 -3.34 -47.31
N GLY A 591 18.71 -4.20 -46.34
CA GLY A 591 19.41 -5.47 -46.09
C GLY A 591 19.34 -6.41 -47.29
N MET A 592 18.19 -6.53 -47.94
CA MET A 592 18.04 -7.31 -49.19
C MET A 592 18.89 -6.75 -50.33
N PHE A 593 18.86 -5.43 -50.52
CA PHE A 593 19.67 -4.78 -51.55
C PHE A 593 21.19 -5.06 -51.38
N VAL A 594 21.69 -4.95 -50.14
CA VAL A 594 23.08 -5.28 -49.82
C VAL A 594 23.39 -6.75 -50.09
N LEU A 595 22.46 -7.67 -49.76
CA LEU A 595 22.61 -9.10 -50.02
C LEU A 595 22.64 -9.44 -51.51
N ILE A 596 21.75 -8.82 -52.32
CA ILE A 596 21.69 -9.00 -53.77
C ILE A 596 23.00 -8.48 -54.42
N ARG A 597 23.46 -7.28 -54.02
CA ARG A 597 24.69 -6.72 -54.51
C ARG A 597 25.93 -7.56 -54.17
N ARG A 598 25.92 -8.25 -53.02
CA ARG A 598 27.00 -9.20 -52.63
C ARG A 598 26.93 -10.54 -53.38
N LYS A 599 25.74 -10.99 -53.81
CA LYS A 599 25.59 -12.22 -54.61
C LYS A 599 25.97 -12.01 -56.08
N GLY A 600 25.97 -10.78 -56.58
CA GLY A 600 26.32 -10.43 -57.93
C GLY A 600 27.83 -10.09 -58.13
N LYS A 601 28.62 -10.22 -57.04
CA LYS A 601 30.08 -10.24 -57.06
C LYS A 601 30.57 -11.62 -56.63
#